data_0517753a5feecd2e7c6cf6c7e48f160b
#
_entry.id   0517753a5feecd2e7c6cf6c7e48f160b
#
_cell.length_a   1.000
_cell.length_b   1.000
_cell.length_c   1.000
_cell.angle_alpha   90.00
_cell.angle_beta   90.00
_cell.angle_gamma   90.00
#
_symmetry.space_group_name_H-M   'P 1'
#
loop_
_entity.id
_entity.type
_entity.pdbx_description
1 polymer ?
#
loop_
_entity_poly.entity_id
_entity_poly.type
_entity_poly.pdbx_seq_one_letter_code
_entity_poly.pdbx_strand_id
1 'polypeptide(L)'
;MNKKLLKGKIMNIKRIIVLVLISASSGLLCAQRKTVNMSDRYGILTVTPLDKYTGAASLLKTNGVRSLTDVSYGDGFGGVSQKIHVGITPQGKDLTESYEYNSLGNLQSRTLPVPVLSEGASGNYKQILKSAQEYYGHSNVCSRFAYEASHRSLLLKEFGVGDEWTGKAVSKKYSCNLESIPAQRCKRYLVSAGGELVESDSPYADGSLRGIRSEDEDGNMHWEFYNSENQLVLSRILDGDTFFDTYFVYDEYGNLVFVLPPGYQDHPDLDLYAYIYRYDYLDRLVYKKLPGCAPSYLVYDAAHRLVFSQDGCQRNDSLWSFFVYDVYGRVVVEGECSNSDKLFGLPVRQLF
;
A
#
# COMPACT_ATOMS: atom_id res chain seq x y z
N MET A 1 46.13 -50.20 25.99
CA MET A 1 46.15 -48.82 25.50
C MET A 1 44.77 -48.48 24.92
N ASN A 2 43.95 -47.82 25.70
CA ASN A 2 42.54 -47.57 25.41
C ASN A 2 42.37 -46.26 24.63
N LYS A 3 41.82 -46.33 23.41
CA LYS A 3 41.29 -45.18 22.66
C LYS A 3 39.78 -45.01 23.04
N LYS A 4 39.48 -44.05 23.88
CA LYS A 4 38.12 -43.55 24.10
C LYS A 4 37.74 -42.62 22.95
N LEU A 5 36.80 -43.04 22.12
CA LEU A 5 36.10 -42.17 21.15
C LEU A 5 35.23 -41.20 21.90
N LEU A 6 35.53 -39.91 21.79
CA LEU A 6 34.58 -38.84 22.15
C LEU A 6 33.51 -38.77 21.06
N LYS A 7 32.30 -39.21 21.39
CA LYS A 7 31.09 -38.86 20.60
C LYS A 7 30.78 -37.39 20.81
N GLY A 8 31.14 -36.57 19.85
CA GLY A 8 30.68 -35.17 19.80
C GLY A 8 29.18 -35.13 19.61
N LYS A 9 28.48 -34.59 20.58
CA LYS A 9 27.07 -34.26 20.52
C LYS A 9 26.92 -33.07 19.57
N ILE A 10 26.40 -33.31 18.36
CA ILE A 10 26.07 -32.25 17.41
C ILE A 10 24.92 -31.46 18.05
N MET A 11 25.24 -30.31 18.60
CA MET A 11 24.28 -29.33 19.07
C MET A 11 23.65 -28.69 17.82
N ASN A 12 22.38 -29.03 17.51
CA ASN A 12 21.59 -28.34 16.53
C ASN A 12 21.39 -26.89 17.02
N ILE A 13 22.16 -25.96 16.48
CA ILE A 13 21.97 -24.53 16.74
C ILE A 13 20.77 -24.10 15.92
N LYS A 14 19.59 -24.03 16.57
CA LYS A 14 18.41 -23.40 16.01
C LYS A 14 18.70 -21.90 15.90
N ARG A 15 18.82 -21.38 14.68
CA ARG A 15 18.94 -19.95 14.43
C ARG A 15 17.56 -19.31 14.55
N ILE A 16 17.24 -18.76 15.71
CA ILE A 16 16.10 -17.88 15.89
C ILE A 16 16.58 -16.47 15.55
N ILE A 17 16.12 -15.90 14.45
CA ILE A 17 16.33 -14.49 14.14
C ILE A 17 15.20 -13.72 14.81
N VAL A 18 15.48 -13.04 15.91
CA VAL A 18 14.55 -12.12 16.57
C VAL A 18 14.77 -10.74 15.97
N LEU A 19 13.89 -10.33 15.06
CA LEU A 19 13.85 -8.97 14.55
C LEU A 19 12.87 -8.16 15.43
N VAL A 20 13.38 -7.29 16.27
CA VAL A 20 12.55 -6.39 17.09
C VAL A 20 12.34 -5.10 16.31
N LEU A 21 11.19 -4.97 15.65
CA LEU A 21 10.76 -3.71 15.05
C LEU A 21 10.00 -2.88 16.10
N ILE A 22 10.49 -1.68 16.37
CA ILE A 22 9.95 -0.77 17.37
C ILE A 22 9.10 0.28 16.65
N SER A 23 7.78 0.23 16.85
CA SER A 23 6.87 1.34 16.51
C SER A 23 6.26 1.90 17.79
N ALA A 24 6.34 3.22 17.98
CA ALA A 24 5.71 3.90 19.12
C ALA A 24 4.30 4.34 18.72
N SER A 25 3.26 3.73 19.30
CA SER A 25 1.89 4.23 19.23
C SER A 25 1.26 4.27 20.62
N SER A 26 0.57 5.36 20.92
CA SER A 26 -0.13 5.59 22.19
C SER A 26 -1.57 5.08 22.11
N GLY A 27 -1.88 3.98 22.79
CA GLY A 27 -3.24 3.47 22.96
C GLY A 27 -3.34 2.50 24.15
N LEU A 28 -4.35 2.72 25.00
CA LEU A 28 -4.57 1.90 26.20
C LEU A 28 -5.29 0.59 25.86
N LEU A 29 -4.59 -0.53 25.96
CA LEU A 29 -5.19 -1.86 26.12
C LEU A 29 -4.34 -2.67 27.12
N CYS A 30 -4.99 -3.20 28.15
CA CYS A 30 -4.33 -3.95 29.22
C CYS A 30 -4.21 -5.41 28.81
N ALA A 31 -3.07 -5.81 28.22
CA ALA A 31 -2.73 -7.21 27.98
C ALA A 31 -1.50 -7.60 28.82
N GLN A 32 -1.64 -8.62 29.66
CA GLN A 32 -0.49 -9.25 30.30
C GLN A 32 0.31 -10.02 29.24
N ARG A 33 1.64 -9.95 29.32
CA ARG A 33 2.52 -10.69 28.43
C ARG A 33 2.27 -12.19 28.56
N LYS A 34 1.92 -12.83 27.45
CA LYS A 34 1.78 -14.28 27.37
C LYS A 34 3.12 -14.91 26.98
N THR A 35 3.46 -16.04 27.57
CA THR A 35 4.60 -16.85 27.12
C THR A 35 4.35 -17.31 25.68
N VAL A 36 5.36 -17.17 24.82
CA VAL A 36 5.26 -17.58 23.42
C VAL A 36 6.00 -18.92 23.27
N ASN A 37 5.28 -19.96 22.90
CA ASN A 37 5.82 -21.28 22.62
C ASN A 37 6.04 -21.45 21.11
N MET A 38 7.15 -20.93 20.59
CA MET A 38 7.45 -21.09 19.16
C MET A 38 7.70 -22.56 18.82
N SER A 39 7.06 -23.02 17.72
CA SER A 39 7.32 -24.34 17.13
C SER A 39 8.73 -24.44 16.58
N ASP A 40 9.22 -25.67 16.38
CA ASP A 40 10.53 -26.00 15.79
C ASP A 40 10.65 -25.66 14.29
N ARG A 41 9.94 -24.63 13.83
CA ARG A 41 9.96 -24.12 12.46
C ARG A 41 10.69 -22.79 12.39
N TYR A 42 11.17 -22.44 11.21
CA TYR A 42 11.66 -21.09 10.96
C TYR A 42 10.54 -20.08 11.19
N GLY A 43 10.76 -19.15 12.10
CA GLY A 43 9.77 -18.12 12.44
C GLY A 43 10.40 -16.82 12.90
N ILE A 44 9.68 -15.73 12.70
CA ILE A 44 10.04 -14.38 13.15
C ILE A 44 9.08 -13.99 14.26
N LEU A 45 9.65 -13.64 15.42
CA LEU A 45 8.91 -13.08 16.54
C LEU A 45 9.08 -11.56 16.54
N THR A 46 7.97 -10.84 16.41
CA THR A 46 7.92 -9.38 16.49
C THR A 46 7.22 -8.99 17.80
N VAL A 47 7.87 -8.15 18.61
CA VAL A 47 7.31 -7.62 19.84
C VAL A 47 7.24 -6.11 19.74
N THR A 48 6.02 -5.56 19.76
CA THR A 48 5.76 -4.12 19.70
C THR A 48 5.37 -3.64 21.10
N PRO A 49 6.22 -2.86 21.80
CA PRO A 49 5.89 -2.34 23.12
C PRO A 49 4.81 -1.27 23.02
N LEU A 50 3.86 -1.30 23.93
CA LEU A 50 2.81 -0.29 24.11
C LEU A 50 3.15 0.74 25.20
N ASP A 51 4.14 0.44 26.05
CA ASP A 51 4.63 1.31 27.12
C ASP A 51 6.09 1.71 26.87
N LYS A 52 6.55 2.78 27.55
CA LYS A 52 7.97 3.18 27.53
C LYS A 52 8.85 2.10 28.14
N TYR A 53 9.97 1.79 27.50
CA TYR A 53 10.96 0.81 27.97
C TYR A 53 12.39 1.30 27.69
N THR A 54 13.36 0.78 28.42
CA THR A 54 14.75 1.27 28.43
C THR A 54 15.74 0.41 27.63
N GLY A 55 15.26 -0.56 26.86
CA GLY A 55 16.11 -1.37 25.98
C GLY A 55 15.49 -2.70 25.57
N ALA A 56 15.91 -3.25 24.42
CA ALA A 56 15.35 -4.48 23.85
C ALA A 56 15.47 -5.70 24.80
N ALA A 57 16.55 -5.82 25.58
CA ALA A 57 16.74 -6.90 26.55
C ALA A 57 15.76 -6.85 27.71
N SER A 58 15.32 -5.65 28.11
CA SER A 58 14.31 -5.47 29.17
C SER A 58 12.92 -5.86 28.67
N LEU A 59 12.61 -5.59 27.39
CA LEU A 59 11.35 -5.96 26.77
C LEU A 59 11.09 -7.46 26.78
N LEU A 60 12.13 -8.26 26.56
CA LEU A 60 12.02 -9.72 26.52
C LEU A 60 11.99 -10.37 27.92
N LYS A 61 12.50 -9.69 28.95
CA LYS A 61 12.68 -10.25 30.31
C LYS A 61 11.70 -9.72 31.36
N THR A 62 11.05 -8.57 31.13
CA THR A 62 10.24 -7.91 32.17
C THR A 62 8.78 -8.34 32.13
N ASN A 63 8.29 -8.98 33.17
CA ASN A 63 6.87 -9.16 33.41
C ASN A 63 6.27 -7.78 33.74
N GLY A 64 5.33 -7.30 32.89
CA GLY A 64 4.60 -6.05 33.15
C GLY A 64 4.62 -5.00 32.06
N VAL A 65 5.50 -5.13 31.04
CA VAL A 65 5.44 -4.25 29.85
C VAL A 65 4.31 -4.73 28.93
N ARG A 66 3.33 -3.89 28.67
CA ARG A 66 2.28 -4.19 27.68
C ARG A 66 2.91 -4.21 26.29
N SER A 67 2.69 -5.26 25.54
CA SER A 67 3.21 -5.42 24.20
C SER A 67 2.25 -6.22 23.32
N LEU A 68 2.23 -5.89 22.01
CA LEU A 68 1.68 -6.77 21.00
C LEU A 68 2.78 -7.75 20.58
N THR A 69 2.41 -8.99 20.43
CA THR A 69 3.35 -10.06 20.07
C THR A 69 2.83 -10.80 18.85
N ASP A 70 3.60 -10.76 17.78
CA ASP A 70 3.28 -11.38 16.51
C ASP A 70 4.32 -12.45 16.18
N VAL A 71 3.87 -13.61 15.72
CA VAL A 71 4.73 -14.69 15.24
C VAL A 71 4.41 -14.96 13.78
N SER A 72 5.41 -14.92 12.91
CA SER A 72 5.28 -15.29 11.49
C SER A 72 6.15 -16.50 11.21
N TYR A 73 5.54 -17.59 10.75
CA TYR A 73 6.26 -18.80 10.33
C TYR A 73 6.45 -18.82 8.82
N GLY A 74 7.65 -19.16 8.38
CA GLY A 74 7.99 -19.30 6.96
C GLY A 74 7.62 -20.67 6.40
N ASP A 75 7.43 -20.73 5.09
CA ASP A 75 7.23 -21.97 4.32
C ASP A 75 8.53 -22.67 3.93
N GLY A 76 9.68 -22.02 4.18
CA GLY A 76 11.01 -22.49 3.79
C GLY A 76 11.49 -21.97 2.42
N PHE A 77 10.63 -21.32 1.64
CA PHE A 77 10.93 -20.74 0.32
C PHE A 77 10.90 -19.21 0.30
N GLY A 78 10.67 -18.60 1.47
CA GLY A 78 10.59 -17.14 1.63
C GLY A 78 9.18 -16.61 1.80
N GLY A 79 8.15 -17.44 1.62
CA GLY A 79 6.76 -17.12 1.89
C GLY A 79 6.40 -17.27 3.38
N VAL A 80 5.35 -16.59 3.82
CA VAL A 80 4.78 -16.73 5.17
C VAL A 80 3.74 -17.84 5.15
N SER A 81 3.97 -18.94 5.85
CA SER A 81 2.99 -20.05 5.97
C SER A 81 1.91 -19.79 7.01
N GLN A 82 2.22 -19.01 8.05
CA GLN A 82 1.29 -18.69 9.11
C GLN A 82 1.64 -17.39 9.83
N LYS A 83 0.62 -16.58 10.16
CA LYS A 83 0.73 -15.42 11.06
C LYS A 83 -0.11 -15.65 12.29
N ILE A 84 0.43 -15.33 13.45
CA ILE A 84 -0.21 -15.50 14.75
C ILE A 84 -0.05 -14.23 15.57
N HIS A 85 -1.15 -13.60 15.91
CA HIS A 85 -1.21 -12.49 16.84
C HIS A 85 -1.50 -13.06 18.23
N VAL A 86 -0.48 -13.10 19.09
CA VAL A 86 -0.53 -13.86 20.34
C VAL A 86 -1.40 -13.16 21.38
N GLY A 87 -2.43 -13.85 21.87
CA GLY A 87 -3.28 -13.40 22.99
C GLY A 87 -4.08 -12.13 22.72
N ILE A 88 -4.30 -11.75 21.45
CA ILE A 88 -4.94 -10.47 21.09
C ILE A 88 -6.46 -10.45 21.32
N THR A 89 -7.10 -11.63 21.38
CA THR A 89 -8.56 -11.70 21.57
C THR A 89 -8.96 -11.36 23.03
N PRO A 90 -10.20 -10.88 23.28
CA PRO A 90 -10.66 -10.58 24.65
C PRO A 90 -10.56 -11.78 25.59
N GLN A 91 -10.65 -13.02 25.09
CA GLN A 91 -10.51 -14.26 25.85
C GLN A 91 -9.05 -14.71 25.98
N GLY A 92 -8.09 -13.91 25.51
CA GLY A 92 -6.67 -14.22 25.53
C GLY A 92 -6.25 -15.35 24.59
N LYS A 93 -7.07 -15.66 23.57
CA LYS A 93 -6.68 -16.59 22.50
C LYS A 93 -5.85 -15.86 21.45
N ASP A 94 -5.05 -16.61 20.71
CA ASP A 94 -4.29 -16.12 19.56
C ASP A 94 -5.20 -15.98 18.36
N LEU A 95 -4.95 -14.99 17.52
CA LEU A 95 -5.62 -14.84 16.24
C LEU A 95 -4.67 -15.33 15.14
N THR A 96 -5.07 -16.38 14.44
CA THR A 96 -4.19 -17.12 13.51
C THR A 96 -4.73 -17.08 12.10
N GLU A 97 -3.85 -16.75 11.14
CA GLU A 97 -4.07 -16.86 9.70
C GLU A 97 -3.08 -17.86 9.10
N SER A 98 -3.51 -18.62 8.10
CA SER A 98 -2.66 -19.57 7.39
C SER A 98 -2.68 -19.33 5.89
N TYR A 99 -1.54 -19.58 5.27
CA TYR A 99 -1.29 -19.31 3.86
C TYR A 99 -0.83 -20.60 3.17
N GLU A 100 -1.30 -20.81 1.98
CA GLU A 100 -0.92 -21.94 1.13
C GLU A 100 -0.43 -21.42 -0.22
N TYR A 101 0.66 -22.00 -0.71
CA TYR A 101 1.31 -21.60 -1.95
C TYR A 101 1.28 -22.74 -2.97
N ASN A 102 1.24 -22.39 -4.24
CA ASN A 102 1.37 -23.36 -5.32
C ASN A 102 2.86 -23.75 -5.52
N SER A 103 3.10 -24.70 -6.45
CA SER A 103 4.46 -25.19 -6.77
C SER A 103 5.39 -24.10 -7.34
N LEU A 104 4.85 -22.99 -7.80
CA LEU A 104 5.62 -21.83 -8.31
C LEU A 104 5.87 -20.75 -7.24
N GLY A 105 5.44 -21.00 -5.99
CA GLY A 105 5.59 -20.05 -4.88
C GLY A 105 4.55 -18.92 -4.86
N ASN A 106 3.49 -18.98 -5.69
CA ASN A 106 2.41 -18.00 -5.64
C ASN A 106 1.39 -18.35 -4.57
N LEU A 107 0.86 -17.36 -3.87
CA LEU A 107 -0.16 -17.54 -2.84
C LEU A 107 -1.44 -18.13 -3.47
N GLN A 108 -1.79 -19.35 -3.09
CA GLN A 108 -2.96 -20.05 -3.60
C GLN A 108 -4.20 -19.84 -2.73
N SER A 109 -4.02 -19.83 -1.41
CA SER A 109 -5.10 -19.55 -0.48
C SER A 109 -4.61 -18.88 0.81
N ARG A 110 -5.53 -18.11 1.43
CA ARG A 110 -5.34 -17.49 2.74
C ARG A 110 -6.63 -17.66 3.55
N THR A 111 -6.51 -18.24 4.76
CA THR A 111 -7.66 -18.38 5.65
C THR A 111 -8.05 -17.05 6.28
N LEU A 112 -9.32 -16.90 6.66
CA LEU A 112 -9.70 -15.83 7.59
C LEU A 112 -8.98 -16.00 8.93
N PRO A 113 -8.71 -14.90 9.64
CA PRO A 113 -8.15 -14.94 10.99
C PRO A 113 -9.08 -15.67 11.94
N VAL A 114 -8.60 -16.66 12.66
CA VAL A 114 -9.43 -17.46 13.59
C VAL A 114 -8.83 -17.49 15.01
N PRO A 115 -9.65 -17.36 16.06
CA PRO A 115 -9.18 -17.45 17.44
C PRO A 115 -8.80 -18.89 17.79
N VAL A 116 -7.53 -19.15 18.08
CA VAL A 116 -7.00 -20.47 18.45
C VAL A 116 -6.18 -20.35 19.73
N LEU A 117 -6.20 -21.40 20.57
CA LEU A 117 -5.31 -21.53 21.72
C LEU A 117 -4.01 -22.19 21.25
N SER A 118 -3.04 -21.40 20.82
CA SER A 118 -1.78 -21.89 20.28
C SER A 118 -0.54 -21.39 21.04
N GLU A 119 -0.69 -20.36 21.87
CA GLU A 119 0.42 -19.70 22.57
C GLU A 119 1.59 -19.34 21.66
N GLY A 120 1.28 -18.95 20.42
CA GLY A 120 2.27 -18.64 19.39
C GLY A 120 2.85 -19.85 18.65
N ALA A 121 2.42 -21.08 18.96
CA ALA A 121 2.87 -22.28 18.24
C ALA A 121 2.18 -22.42 16.89
N SER A 122 2.94 -22.84 15.84
CA SER A 122 2.36 -23.08 14.50
C SER A 122 1.42 -24.29 14.52
N GLY A 123 0.28 -24.15 13.83
CA GLY A 123 -0.68 -25.22 13.59
C GLY A 123 -0.54 -25.82 12.19
N ASN A 124 -1.27 -26.92 11.98
CA ASN A 124 -1.43 -27.46 10.63
C ASN A 124 -2.50 -26.66 9.87
N TYR A 125 -2.26 -26.31 8.60
CA TYR A 125 -3.20 -25.58 7.74
C TYR A 125 -4.62 -26.15 7.79
N LYS A 126 -4.76 -27.48 7.65
CA LYS A 126 -6.08 -28.15 7.67
C LYS A 126 -6.82 -28.00 9.01
N GLN A 127 -6.08 -27.96 10.12
CA GLN A 127 -6.68 -27.73 11.44
C GLN A 127 -7.16 -26.30 11.61
N ILE A 128 -6.34 -25.32 11.18
CA ILE A 128 -6.72 -23.90 11.21
C ILE A 128 -7.92 -23.65 10.29
N LEU A 129 -7.93 -24.23 9.09
CA LEU A 129 -9.06 -24.16 8.18
C LEU A 129 -10.35 -24.70 8.81
N LYS A 130 -10.30 -25.88 9.44
CA LYS A 130 -11.44 -26.45 10.15
C LYS A 130 -11.92 -25.56 11.30
N SER A 131 -11.00 -25.05 12.11
CA SER A 131 -11.33 -24.11 13.19
C SER A 131 -11.96 -22.81 12.67
N ALA A 132 -11.52 -22.31 11.50
CA ALA A 132 -12.13 -21.17 10.84
C ALA A 132 -13.56 -21.48 10.37
N GLN A 133 -13.79 -22.63 9.74
CA GLN A 133 -15.12 -23.07 9.32
C GLN A 133 -16.08 -23.20 10.50
N GLU A 134 -15.64 -23.79 11.61
CA GLU A 134 -16.43 -23.91 12.83
C GLU A 134 -16.72 -22.54 13.48
N TYR A 135 -15.74 -21.62 13.47
CA TYR A 135 -15.88 -20.31 14.10
C TYR A 135 -16.81 -19.36 13.30
N TYR A 136 -16.67 -19.33 11.97
CA TYR A 136 -17.47 -18.45 11.11
C TYR A 136 -18.79 -19.06 10.66
N GLY A 137 -18.97 -20.39 10.80
CA GLY A 137 -20.18 -21.10 10.36
C GLY A 137 -20.33 -21.21 8.85
N HIS A 138 -19.24 -21.00 8.08
CA HIS A 138 -19.19 -21.05 6.62
C HIS A 138 -18.23 -22.12 6.13
N SER A 139 -18.51 -22.72 4.99
CA SER A 139 -17.58 -23.66 4.34
C SER A 139 -16.45 -22.93 3.61
N ASN A 140 -16.75 -21.76 3.04
CA ASN A 140 -15.79 -20.94 2.29
C ASN A 140 -15.19 -19.83 3.16
N VAL A 141 -14.17 -20.18 3.93
CA VAL A 141 -13.46 -19.26 4.86
C VAL A 141 -12.06 -18.87 4.37
N CYS A 142 -11.80 -19.06 3.07
CA CYS A 142 -10.51 -18.73 2.45
C CYS A 142 -10.69 -17.82 1.25
N SER A 143 -9.86 -16.77 1.16
CA SER A 143 -9.59 -16.14 -0.13
C SER A 143 -8.74 -17.10 -0.96
N ARG A 144 -9.08 -17.29 -2.24
CA ARG A 144 -8.36 -18.18 -3.16
C ARG A 144 -7.92 -17.40 -4.39
N PHE A 145 -6.74 -17.73 -4.90
CA PHE A 145 -6.09 -17.03 -6.00
C PHE A 145 -5.78 -18.02 -7.13
N ALA A 146 -6.14 -17.68 -8.35
CA ALA A 146 -5.82 -18.46 -9.53
C ALA A 146 -4.89 -17.67 -10.46
N TYR A 147 -3.84 -18.31 -10.90
CA TYR A 147 -2.78 -17.70 -11.73
C TYR A 147 -2.71 -18.33 -13.10
N GLU A 148 -2.13 -17.60 -14.04
CA GLU A 148 -1.76 -18.12 -15.35
C GLU A 148 -0.75 -19.28 -15.18
N ALA A 149 -0.86 -20.30 -16.02
CA ALA A 149 0.03 -21.48 -16.01
C ALA A 149 1.44 -21.19 -16.57
N SER A 150 1.76 -19.94 -16.88
CA SER A 150 3.07 -19.52 -17.38
C SER A 150 4.00 -19.10 -16.24
N HIS A 151 5.31 -18.99 -16.56
CA HIS A 151 6.32 -18.48 -15.62
C HIS A 151 6.09 -17.01 -15.19
N ARG A 152 5.25 -16.25 -15.90
CA ARG A 152 4.86 -14.89 -15.51
C ARG A 152 3.96 -14.86 -14.30
N SER A 153 3.25 -15.98 -14.01
CA SER A 153 2.40 -16.14 -12.83
C SER A 153 1.40 -14.98 -12.63
N LEU A 154 0.78 -14.51 -13.72
CA LEU A 154 -0.16 -13.41 -13.65
C LEU A 154 -1.43 -13.85 -12.93
N LEU A 155 -1.91 -13.03 -11.98
CA LEU A 155 -3.15 -13.27 -11.25
C LEU A 155 -4.34 -13.14 -12.20
N LEU A 156 -5.10 -14.23 -12.38
CA LEU A 156 -6.27 -14.26 -13.26
C LEU A 156 -7.59 -14.13 -12.49
N LYS A 157 -7.68 -14.73 -11.29
CA LYS A 157 -8.89 -14.68 -10.47
C LYS A 157 -8.56 -14.60 -9.00
N GLU A 158 -9.35 -13.81 -8.28
CA GLU A 158 -9.39 -13.75 -6.83
C GLU A 158 -10.80 -14.04 -6.34
N PHE A 159 -10.94 -15.08 -5.52
CA PHE A 159 -12.22 -15.52 -4.95
C PHE A 159 -12.32 -14.99 -3.52
N GLY A 160 -13.43 -14.33 -3.20
CA GLY A 160 -13.74 -13.85 -1.87
C GLY A 160 -14.11 -14.98 -0.90
N VAL A 161 -14.31 -14.60 0.36
CA VAL A 161 -14.74 -15.49 1.45
C VAL A 161 -16.26 -15.40 1.66
N GLY A 162 -16.85 -16.46 2.22
CA GLY A 162 -18.30 -16.58 2.46
C GLY A 162 -18.98 -17.50 1.43
N ASP A 163 -20.00 -18.22 1.88
CA ASP A 163 -20.68 -19.23 1.04
C ASP A 163 -21.45 -18.56 -0.10
N GLU A 164 -21.95 -17.33 0.07
CA GLU A 164 -22.64 -16.54 -0.95
C GLU A 164 -21.70 -16.11 -2.11
N TRP A 165 -20.39 -16.07 -1.86
CA TRP A 165 -19.36 -15.71 -2.84
C TRP A 165 -18.74 -16.96 -3.51
N THR A 166 -19.28 -18.15 -3.21
CA THR A 166 -18.77 -19.38 -3.81
C THR A 166 -18.99 -19.36 -5.33
N GLY A 167 -17.89 -19.40 -6.08
CA GLY A 167 -17.92 -19.36 -7.54
C GLY A 167 -17.86 -17.94 -8.15
N LYS A 168 -18.09 -16.88 -7.39
CA LYS A 168 -17.87 -15.51 -7.82
C LYS A 168 -16.40 -15.14 -7.62
N ALA A 169 -15.84 -14.34 -8.52
CA ALA A 169 -14.44 -13.94 -8.45
C ALA A 169 -14.21 -12.62 -9.18
N VAL A 170 -13.36 -11.79 -8.62
CA VAL A 170 -12.72 -10.71 -9.41
C VAL A 170 -11.83 -11.36 -10.45
N SER A 171 -12.11 -11.15 -11.73
CA SER A 171 -11.31 -11.71 -12.83
C SER A 171 -10.44 -10.64 -13.48
N LYS A 172 -9.24 -11.02 -13.91
CA LYS A 172 -8.30 -10.15 -14.62
C LYS A 172 -7.93 -10.74 -15.98
N LYS A 173 -7.96 -9.89 -17.02
CA LYS A 173 -7.48 -10.23 -18.36
C LYS A 173 -6.42 -9.25 -18.78
N TYR A 174 -5.33 -9.76 -19.31
CA TYR A 174 -4.20 -8.97 -19.78
C TYR A 174 -4.24 -8.84 -21.30
N SER A 175 -4.07 -7.63 -21.79
CA SER A 175 -4.13 -7.27 -23.22
C SER A 175 -3.19 -6.12 -23.52
N CYS A 176 -3.29 -5.55 -24.71
CA CYS A 176 -2.69 -4.27 -25.08
C CYS A 176 -3.79 -3.33 -25.58
N ASN A 177 -3.44 -2.06 -25.81
CA ASN A 177 -4.32 -1.13 -26.48
C ASN A 177 -4.44 -1.50 -27.97
N LEU A 178 -5.63 -1.35 -28.53
CA LEU A 178 -5.93 -1.54 -29.96
C LEU A 178 -6.93 -0.47 -30.40
N GLU A 179 -6.64 0.24 -31.49
CA GLU A 179 -7.53 1.28 -32.02
C GLU A 179 -8.85 0.72 -32.56
N SER A 180 -8.79 -0.50 -33.13
CA SER A 180 -9.95 -1.19 -33.69
C SER A 180 -10.99 -1.64 -32.67
N ILE A 181 -10.63 -1.70 -31.39
CA ILE A 181 -11.51 -2.15 -30.30
C ILE A 181 -11.86 -0.97 -29.40
N PRO A 182 -13.13 -0.49 -29.37
CA PRO A 182 -13.53 0.69 -28.60
C PRO A 182 -13.10 0.67 -27.13
N ALA A 183 -13.22 -0.49 -26.47
CA ALA A 183 -12.80 -0.67 -25.08
C ALA A 183 -11.28 -0.58 -24.86
N GLN A 184 -10.48 -0.71 -25.90
CA GLN A 184 -9.00 -0.70 -25.85
C GLN A 184 -8.38 0.50 -26.57
N ARG A 185 -9.19 1.34 -27.19
CA ARG A 185 -8.73 2.56 -27.83
C ARG A 185 -8.36 3.61 -26.77
N CYS A 186 -7.14 4.16 -26.85
CA CYS A 186 -6.60 5.14 -25.92
C CYS A 186 -6.22 6.42 -26.65
N LYS A 187 -6.83 7.55 -26.29
CA LYS A 187 -6.39 8.87 -26.73
C LYS A 187 -4.99 9.14 -26.21
N ARG A 188 -4.23 9.98 -26.90
CA ARG A 188 -2.89 10.37 -26.49
C ARG A 188 -2.85 11.84 -26.10
N TYR A 189 -2.57 12.11 -24.85
CA TYR A 189 -2.31 13.43 -24.32
C TYR A 189 -0.81 13.60 -24.04
N LEU A 190 -0.29 14.80 -24.29
CA LEU A 190 1.11 15.17 -24.14
C LEU A 190 1.21 16.47 -23.35
N VAL A 191 2.38 16.71 -22.79
CA VAL A 191 2.75 17.99 -22.18
C VAL A 191 3.68 18.72 -23.13
N SER A 192 3.34 19.96 -23.52
CA SER A 192 4.22 20.81 -24.35
C SER A 192 5.43 21.25 -23.54
N ALA A 193 6.47 21.77 -24.24
CA ALA A 193 7.63 22.37 -23.58
C ALA A 193 7.27 23.57 -22.67
N GLY A 194 6.12 24.22 -22.89
CA GLY A 194 5.56 25.25 -22.02
C GLY A 194 4.75 24.71 -20.83
N GLY A 195 4.63 23.37 -20.70
CA GLY A 195 3.85 22.75 -19.63
C GLY A 195 2.34 22.75 -19.88
N GLU A 196 1.89 22.96 -21.11
CA GLU A 196 0.48 22.96 -21.49
C GLU A 196 0.03 21.59 -21.96
N LEU A 197 -1.25 21.27 -21.74
CA LEU A 197 -1.87 20.05 -22.24
C LEU A 197 -2.07 20.11 -23.75
N VAL A 198 -1.67 19.06 -24.46
CA VAL A 198 -1.89 18.89 -25.90
C VAL A 198 -2.52 17.53 -26.15
N GLU A 199 -3.70 17.52 -26.81
CA GLU A 199 -4.27 16.27 -27.34
C GLU A 199 -3.61 15.99 -28.70
N SER A 200 -3.05 14.79 -28.87
CA SER A 200 -2.43 14.36 -30.13
C SER A 200 -3.52 14.00 -31.15
N ASP A 201 -3.30 14.34 -32.41
CA ASP A 201 -4.18 13.95 -33.53
C ASP A 201 -4.31 12.43 -33.70
N SER A 202 -3.33 11.68 -33.21
CA SER A 202 -3.31 10.21 -33.29
C SER A 202 -3.39 9.60 -31.89
N PRO A 203 -4.19 8.53 -31.69
CA PRO A 203 -4.22 7.78 -30.45
C PRO A 203 -2.87 7.09 -30.20
N TYR A 204 -2.73 6.43 -29.06
CA TYR A 204 -1.59 5.55 -28.81
C TYR A 204 -1.53 4.44 -29.85
N ALA A 205 -0.34 4.20 -30.40
CA ALA A 205 -0.12 3.12 -31.39
C ALA A 205 -0.51 1.76 -30.79
N ASP A 206 -1.04 0.88 -31.62
CA ASP A 206 -1.47 -0.46 -31.23
C ASP A 206 -0.33 -1.23 -30.54
N GLY A 207 -0.62 -1.83 -29.41
CA GLY A 207 0.35 -2.61 -28.64
C GLY A 207 1.37 -1.78 -27.83
N SER A 208 1.31 -0.43 -27.87
CA SER A 208 2.24 0.42 -27.11
C SER A 208 1.92 0.52 -25.61
N LEU A 209 0.69 0.22 -25.22
CA LEU A 209 0.26 0.20 -23.82
C LEU A 209 -0.10 -1.21 -23.37
N ARG A 210 0.28 -1.57 -22.15
CA ARG A 210 -0.16 -2.79 -21.50
C ARG A 210 -1.51 -2.56 -20.84
N GLY A 211 -2.51 -3.35 -21.22
CA GLY A 211 -3.87 -3.28 -20.70
C GLY A 211 -4.16 -4.37 -19.67
N ILE A 212 -4.86 -4.01 -18.61
CA ILE A 212 -5.44 -4.93 -17.62
C ILE A 212 -6.93 -4.63 -17.58
N ARG A 213 -7.76 -5.62 -17.89
CA ARG A 213 -9.21 -5.57 -17.66
C ARG A 213 -9.52 -6.33 -16.40
N SER A 214 -10.16 -5.69 -15.46
CA SER A 214 -10.73 -6.30 -14.25
C SER A 214 -12.25 -6.37 -14.38
N GLU A 215 -12.83 -7.46 -13.91
CA GLU A 215 -14.28 -7.66 -13.82
C GLU A 215 -14.57 -8.13 -12.40
N ASP A 216 -15.42 -7.38 -11.69
CA ASP A 216 -15.77 -7.72 -10.31
C ASP A 216 -16.83 -8.84 -10.25
N GLU A 217 -17.27 -9.19 -9.05
CA GLU A 217 -18.22 -10.27 -8.81
C GLU A 217 -19.64 -9.96 -9.31
N ASP A 218 -19.95 -8.69 -9.56
CA ASP A 218 -21.24 -8.21 -10.05
C ASP A 218 -21.20 -7.93 -11.57
N GLY A 219 -20.03 -8.12 -12.21
CA GLY A 219 -19.82 -7.97 -13.64
C GLY A 219 -19.45 -6.55 -14.08
N ASN A 220 -19.15 -5.64 -13.14
CA ASN A 220 -18.64 -4.32 -13.49
C ASN A 220 -17.25 -4.43 -14.07
N MET A 221 -16.99 -3.70 -15.13
CA MET A 221 -15.75 -3.81 -15.88
C MET A 221 -14.91 -2.53 -15.74
N HIS A 222 -13.63 -2.72 -15.48
CA HIS A 222 -12.63 -1.67 -15.36
C HIS A 222 -11.40 -2.03 -16.19
N TRP A 223 -10.88 -1.08 -16.97
CA TRP A 223 -9.64 -1.21 -17.74
C TRP A 223 -8.62 -0.21 -17.23
N GLU A 224 -7.40 -0.67 -17.11
CA GLU A 224 -6.24 0.15 -16.81
C GLU A 224 -5.20 -0.05 -17.91
N PHE A 225 -4.67 1.05 -18.46
CA PHE A 225 -3.63 1.01 -19.47
C PHE A 225 -2.36 1.69 -18.95
N TYR A 226 -1.27 0.99 -19.10
CA TYR A 226 0.04 1.41 -18.59
C TYR A 226 1.03 1.56 -19.75
N ASN A 227 1.88 2.59 -19.67
CA ASN A 227 2.98 2.78 -20.61
C ASN A 227 4.18 1.85 -20.31
N SER A 228 5.26 1.99 -21.08
CA SER A 228 6.52 1.22 -20.91
C SER A 228 7.22 1.48 -19.57
N GLU A 229 6.98 2.61 -18.96
CA GLU A 229 7.52 3.01 -17.65
C GLU A 229 6.66 2.54 -16.48
N ASN A 230 5.62 1.74 -16.78
CA ASN A 230 4.64 1.26 -15.82
C ASN A 230 3.80 2.36 -15.14
N GLN A 231 3.64 3.50 -15.81
CA GLN A 231 2.75 4.59 -15.39
C GLN A 231 1.36 4.34 -15.93
N LEU A 232 0.33 4.57 -15.11
CA LEU A 232 -1.07 4.47 -15.51
C LEU A 232 -1.43 5.64 -16.42
N VAL A 233 -1.81 5.37 -17.66
CA VAL A 233 -2.18 6.38 -18.68
C VAL A 233 -3.68 6.57 -18.75
N LEU A 234 -4.44 5.48 -18.67
CA LEU A 234 -5.90 5.50 -18.75
C LEU A 234 -6.51 4.54 -17.74
N SER A 235 -7.47 5.03 -16.99
CA SER A 235 -8.42 4.25 -16.19
C SER A 235 -9.81 4.42 -16.82
N ARG A 236 -10.43 3.32 -17.22
CA ARG A 236 -11.73 3.30 -17.91
C ARG A 236 -12.70 2.40 -17.17
N ILE A 237 -13.87 2.94 -16.85
CA ILE A 237 -14.98 2.19 -16.25
C ILE A 237 -16.10 2.09 -17.28
N LEU A 238 -16.75 0.93 -17.36
CA LEU A 238 -17.95 0.72 -18.16
C LEU A 238 -19.17 0.75 -17.24
N ASP A 239 -20.12 1.64 -17.53
CA ASP A 239 -21.45 1.66 -16.92
C ASP A 239 -22.50 1.60 -18.03
N GLY A 240 -23.25 0.49 -18.08
CA GLY A 240 -24.08 0.16 -19.22
C GLY A 240 -23.26 0.07 -20.51
N ASP A 241 -23.55 0.94 -21.48
CA ASP A 241 -22.84 1.03 -22.77
C ASP A 241 -21.89 2.25 -22.83
N THR A 242 -21.70 2.97 -21.73
CA THR A 242 -20.92 4.22 -21.69
C THR A 242 -19.59 3.99 -20.98
N PHE A 243 -18.51 4.51 -21.61
CA PHE A 243 -17.18 4.51 -21.01
C PHE A 243 -16.93 5.82 -20.26
N PHE A 244 -16.45 5.70 -19.04
CA PHE A 244 -15.99 6.79 -18.19
C PHE A 244 -14.48 6.74 -18.10
N ASP A 245 -13.81 7.66 -18.80
CA ASP A 245 -12.36 7.68 -18.96
C ASP A 245 -11.71 8.71 -18.05
N THR A 246 -10.68 8.29 -17.33
CA THR A 246 -9.76 9.17 -16.60
C THR A 246 -8.38 9.01 -17.19
N TYR A 247 -7.82 10.06 -17.80
CA TYR A 247 -6.46 10.06 -18.34
C TYR A 247 -5.48 10.67 -17.37
N PHE A 248 -4.29 10.09 -17.30
CA PHE A 248 -3.15 10.54 -16.52
C PHE A 248 -2.04 10.95 -17.48
N VAL A 249 -1.61 12.20 -17.41
CA VAL A 249 -0.65 12.78 -18.34
C VAL A 249 0.62 13.15 -17.60
N TYR A 250 1.73 12.66 -18.10
CA TYR A 250 3.05 12.81 -17.50
C TYR A 250 3.94 13.71 -18.37
N ASP A 251 4.87 14.42 -17.71
CA ASP A 251 5.93 15.15 -18.39
C ASP A 251 7.08 14.20 -18.82
N GLU A 252 8.12 14.75 -19.44
CA GLU A 252 9.30 14.01 -19.90
C GLU A 252 10.16 13.45 -18.76
N TYR A 253 9.97 13.94 -17.51
CA TYR A 253 10.66 13.48 -16.30
C TYR A 253 9.87 12.38 -15.57
N GLY A 254 8.65 12.07 -16.04
CA GLY A 254 7.77 11.08 -15.44
C GLY A 254 6.89 11.62 -14.31
N ASN A 255 6.81 12.94 -14.13
CA ASN A 255 5.93 13.55 -13.15
C ASN A 255 4.49 13.63 -13.69
N LEU A 256 3.51 13.34 -12.87
CA LEU A 256 2.08 13.46 -13.20
C LEU A 256 1.69 14.94 -13.24
N VAL A 257 1.41 15.47 -14.44
CA VAL A 257 1.08 16.90 -14.66
C VAL A 257 -0.42 17.15 -14.72
N PHE A 258 -1.18 16.25 -15.38
CA PHE A 258 -2.62 16.38 -15.47
C PHE A 258 -3.32 15.06 -15.13
N VAL A 259 -4.48 15.18 -14.45
CA VAL A 259 -5.48 14.10 -14.39
C VAL A 259 -6.76 14.65 -15.01
N LEU A 260 -7.26 13.97 -16.03
CA LEU A 260 -8.39 14.36 -16.85
C LEU A 260 -9.55 13.39 -16.61
N PRO A 261 -10.44 13.64 -15.64
CA PRO A 261 -11.56 12.77 -15.33
C PRO A 261 -12.65 12.80 -16.41
N PRO A 262 -13.70 11.97 -16.32
CA PRO A 262 -14.77 11.87 -17.31
C PRO A 262 -15.41 13.22 -17.65
N GLY A 263 -15.63 14.09 -16.66
CA GLY A 263 -16.19 15.42 -16.91
C GLY A 263 -15.36 16.28 -17.87
N TYR A 264 -14.03 16.10 -17.88
CA TYR A 264 -13.17 16.77 -18.87
C TYR A 264 -13.33 16.17 -20.27
N GLN A 265 -13.64 14.88 -20.39
CA GLN A 265 -13.84 14.25 -21.69
C GLN A 265 -15.12 14.76 -22.38
N ASP A 266 -16.15 15.09 -21.58
CA ASP A 266 -17.41 15.64 -22.06
C ASP A 266 -17.31 17.16 -22.32
N HIS A 267 -16.59 17.87 -21.46
CA HIS A 267 -16.42 19.33 -21.51
C HIS A 267 -14.94 19.67 -21.27
N PRO A 268 -14.12 19.89 -22.33
CA PRO A 268 -12.68 20.16 -22.20
C PRO A 268 -12.38 21.54 -21.59
N ASP A 269 -12.61 21.68 -20.30
CA ASP A 269 -12.28 22.84 -19.50
C ASP A 269 -11.34 22.42 -18.36
N LEU A 270 -10.07 22.83 -18.48
CA LEU A 270 -9.04 22.52 -17.51
C LEU A 270 -9.30 23.14 -16.11
N ASP A 271 -9.96 24.30 -16.10
CA ASP A 271 -10.23 25.00 -14.83
C ASP A 271 -11.32 24.32 -14.03
N LEU A 272 -12.35 23.81 -14.70
CA LEU A 272 -13.50 23.22 -14.05
C LEU A 272 -13.31 21.71 -13.77
N TYR A 273 -12.61 20.99 -14.63
CA TYR A 273 -12.63 19.52 -14.56
C TYR A 273 -11.27 18.87 -14.36
N ALA A 274 -10.14 19.53 -14.64
CA ALA A 274 -8.83 18.88 -14.54
C ALA A 274 -8.16 19.07 -13.18
N TYR A 275 -7.38 18.06 -12.78
CA TYR A 275 -6.34 18.22 -11.77
C TYR A 275 -5.07 18.63 -12.49
N ILE A 276 -4.39 19.66 -11.98
CA ILE A 276 -3.17 20.22 -12.56
C ILE A 276 -2.08 20.27 -11.51
N TYR A 277 -0.90 19.77 -11.86
CA TYR A 277 0.28 19.77 -11.02
C TYR A 277 1.44 20.41 -11.77
N ARG A 278 2.31 21.12 -11.04
CA ARG A 278 3.56 21.67 -11.58
C ARG A 278 4.67 21.36 -10.61
N TYR A 279 5.83 21.11 -11.15
CA TYR A 279 7.01 20.75 -10.38
C TYR A 279 8.13 21.74 -10.66
N ASP A 280 9.05 21.86 -9.71
CA ASP A 280 10.26 22.60 -9.91
C ASP A 280 11.38 21.73 -10.55
N TYR A 281 12.56 22.30 -10.75
CA TYR A 281 13.70 21.61 -11.35
C TYR A 281 14.28 20.44 -10.49
N LEU A 282 13.78 20.26 -9.26
CA LEU A 282 14.11 19.15 -8.35
C LEU A 282 12.95 18.16 -8.20
N ASP A 283 11.99 18.18 -9.14
CA ASP A 283 10.79 17.33 -9.16
C ASP A 283 9.92 17.48 -7.91
N ARG A 284 9.95 18.64 -7.24
CA ARG A 284 9.09 18.92 -6.09
C ARG A 284 7.82 19.62 -6.55
N LEU A 285 6.66 19.16 -6.03
CA LEU A 285 5.35 19.74 -6.35
C LEU A 285 5.25 21.18 -5.81
N VAL A 286 5.24 22.18 -6.69
CA VAL A 286 5.15 23.61 -6.31
C VAL A 286 3.77 24.21 -6.57
N TYR A 287 2.95 23.56 -7.39
CA TYR A 287 1.62 24.02 -7.75
C TYR A 287 0.67 22.84 -7.86
N LYS A 288 -0.49 22.96 -7.23
CA LYS A 288 -1.57 21.97 -7.29
C LYS A 288 -2.90 22.69 -7.46
N LYS A 289 -3.68 22.26 -8.48
CA LYS A 289 -5.03 22.76 -8.73
C LYS A 289 -6.01 21.57 -8.78
N LEU A 290 -7.07 21.67 -8.02
CA LEU A 290 -8.19 20.73 -8.06
C LEU A 290 -9.29 21.27 -8.99
N PRO A 291 -10.15 20.40 -9.55
CA PRO A 291 -11.28 20.80 -10.38
C PRO A 291 -12.14 21.86 -9.70
N GLY A 292 -12.42 22.95 -10.42
CA GLY A 292 -13.27 24.05 -9.92
C GLY A 292 -12.72 24.84 -8.73
N CYS A 293 -11.53 24.53 -8.24
CA CYS A 293 -10.90 25.20 -7.10
C CYS A 293 -9.80 26.16 -7.53
N ALA A 294 -9.52 27.16 -6.72
CA ALA A 294 -8.32 27.96 -6.86
C ALA A 294 -7.07 27.12 -6.53
N PRO A 295 -5.94 27.38 -7.21
CA PRO A 295 -4.72 26.59 -7.00
C PRO A 295 -4.10 26.78 -5.62
N SER A 296 -3.35 25.78 -5.17
CA SER A 296 -2.47 25.87 -4.00
C SER A 296 -1.01 25.96 -4.46
N TYR A 297 -0.22 26.77 -3.76
CA TYR A 297 1.22 26.93 -3.98
C TYR A 297 1.99 26.34 -2.81
N LEU A 298 3.14 25.71 -3.11
CA LEU A 298 4.01 25.08 -2.12
C LEU A 298 5.44 25.56 -2.34
N VAL A 299 6.13 25.85 -1.25
CA VAL A 299 7.49 26.35 -1.27
C VAL A 299 8.36 25.53 -0.34
N TYR A 300 9.57 25.20 -0.81
CA TYR A 300 10.47 24.29 -0.12
C TYR A 300 11.80 24.97 0.21
N ASP A 301 12.41 24.53 1.29
CA ASP A 301 13.78 24.92 1.64
C ASP A 301 14.83 24.11 0.86
N ALA A 302 16.11 24.44 1.08
CA ALA A 302 17.24 23.72 0.48
C ALA A 302 17.36 22.26 0.96
N ALA A 303 16.70 21.89 2.05
CA ALA A 303 16.64 20.53 2.57
C ALA A 303 15.40 19.76 2.09
N HIS A 304 14.71 20.26 1.04
CA HIS A 304 13.50 19.69 0.44
C HIS A 304 12.30 19.59 1.39
N ARG A 305 12.23 20.43 2.44
CA ARG A 305 11.11 20.45 3.38
C ARG A 305 10.16 21.57 3.00
N LEU A 306 8.83 21.31 3.09
CA LEU A 306 7.79 22.31 2.85
C LEU A 306 7.87 23.41 3.92
N VAL A 307 8.18 24.63 3.55
CA VAL A 307 8.28 25.75 4.49
C VAL A 307 7.12 26.71 4.42
N PHE A 308 6.47 26.84 3.24
CA PHE A 308 5.24 27.62 3.08
C PHE A 308 4.26 26.90 2.18
N SER A 309 2.97 27.10 2.45
CA SER A 309 1.88 26.75 1.54
C SER A 309 0.81 27.84 1.55
N GLN A 310 0.13 28.00 0.42
CA GLN A 310 -0.97 28.93 0.27
C GLN A 310 -2.08 28.32 -0.56
N ASP A 311 -3.28 28.25 -0.04
CA ASP A 311 -4.48 27.87 -0.79
C ASP A 311 -5.24 29.09 -1.35
N GLY A 312 -6.37 28.83 -2.03
CA GLY A 312 -7.17 29.89 -2.64
C GLY A 312 -7.83 30.82 -1.64
N CYS A 313 -8.23 30.35 -0.46
CA CYS A 313 -8.83 31.17 0.59
C CYS A 313 -7.77 32.06 1.23
N GLN A 314 -6.63 31.51 1.60
CA GLN A 314 -5.50 32.22 2.16
C GLN A 314 -4.99 33.32 1.21
N ARG A 315 -5.07 33.08 -0.11
CA ARG A 315 -4.67 34.08 -1.12
C ARG A 315 -5.53 35.33 -1.09
N ASN A 316 -6.85 35.18 -0.88
CA ASN A 316 -7.76 36.33 -0.74
C ASN A 316 -7.42 37.18 0.48
N ASP A 317 -6.99 36.53 1.56
CA ASP A 317 -6.62 37.19 2.82
C ASP A 317 -5.14 37.57 2.90
N SER A 318 -4.36 37.31 1.83
CA SER A 318 -2.90 37.52 1.78
C SER A 318 -2.15 36.75 2.88
N LEU A 319 -2.64 35.58 3.26
CA LEU A 319 -2.06 34.69 4.28
C LEU A 319 -1.28 33.54 3.64
N TRP A 320 -0.33 33.01 4.41
CA TRP A 320 0.43 31.79 4.11
C TRP A 320 0.50 30.93 5.36
N SER A 321 0.36 29.64 5.21
CA SER A 321 0.78 28.69 6.24
C SER A 321 2.29 28.56 6.22
N PHE A 322 2.93 28.50 7.39
CA PHE A 322 4.38 28.31 7.50
C PHE A 322 4.71 27.13 8.43
N PHE A 323 5.89 26.51 8.17
CA PHE A 323 6.39 25.38 8.94
C PHE A 323 7.87 25.60 9.27
N VAL A 324 8.22 25.45 10.55
CA VAL A 324 9.60 25.52 11.04
C VAL A 324 10.02 24.15 11.55
N TYR A 325 11.22 23.74 11.18
CA TYR A 325 11.74 22.41 11.48
C TYR A 325 12.94 22.46 12.42
N ASP A 326 13.07 21.42 13.26
CA ASP A 326 14.28 21.19 14.04
C ASP A 326 15.41 20.57 13.17
N VAL A 327 16.57 20.36 13.80
CA VAL A 327 17.74 19.75 13.13
C VAL A 327 17.51 18.31 12.67
N TYR A 328 16.46 17.65 13.17
CA TYR A 328 16.06 16.29 12.80
C TYR A 328 14.95 16.26 11.73
N GLY A 329 14.52 17.42 11.23
CA GLY A 329 13.46 17.52 10.22
C GLY A 329 12.04 17.36 10.77
N ARG A 330 11.82 17.55 12.08
CA ARG A 330 10.49 17.51 12.69
C ARG A 330 9.92 18.92 12.75
N VAL A 331 8.63 19.09 12.42
CA VAL A 331 7.94 20.38 12.58
C VAL A 331 7.88 20.74 14.07
N VAL A 332 8.40 21.91 14.42
CA VAL A 332 8.39 22.43 15.79
C VAL A 332 7.50 23.65 15.95
N VAL A 333 7.26 24.39 14.88
CA VAL A 333 6.32 25.51 14.84
C VAL A 333 5.56 25.45 13.52
N GLU A 334 4.25 25.64 13.59
CA GLU A 334 3.38 25.85 12.43
C GLU A 334 2.39 26.98 12.74
N GLY A 335 1.92 27.67 11.72
CA GLY A 335 0.99 28.76 11.88
C GLY A 335 0.71 29.47 10.56
N GLU A 336 0.05 30.62 10.66
CA GLU A 336 -0.23 31.50 9.54
C GLU A 336 0.52 32.82 9.68
N CYS A 337 0.94 33.37 8.55
CA CYS A 337 1.61 34.70 8.47
C CYS A 337 1.07 35.46 7.26
N SER A 338 1.13 36.78 7.34
CA SER A 338 0.74 37.62 6.21
C SER A 338 1.92 37.84 5.25
N ASN A 339 1.63 38.24 4.01
CA ASN A 339 2.64 38.63 3.02
C ASN A 339 3.59 39.74 3.48
N SER A 340 3.14 40.58 4.43
CA SER A 340 3.90 41.69 5.01
C SER A 340 4.75 41.30 6.22
N ASP A 341 4.50 40.12 6.80
CA ASP A 341 5.25 39.65 7.95
C ASP A 341 6.70 39.34 7.56
N LYS A 342 7.59 39.55 8.51
CA LYS A 342 9.01 39.24 8.34
C LYS A 342 9.30 37.88 8.96
N LEU A 343 9.63 36.94 8.12
CA LEU A 343 10.17 35.66 8.52
C LEU A 343 11.65 35.61 8.18
N PHE A 344 12.47 35.15 9.12
CA PHE A 344 13.94 35.14 8.98
C PHE A 344 14.55 36.51 8.62
N GLY A 345 13.88 37.60 9.02
CA GLY A 345 14.36 38.98 8.76
C GLY A 345 13.99 39.53 7.38
N LEU A 346 13.35 38.74 6.50
CA LEU A 346 12.86 39.15 5.19
C LEU A 346 11.35 39.12 5.14
N PRO A 347 10.68 40.01 4.38
CA PRO A 347 9.27 39.90 4.10
C PRO A 347 8.98 38.55 3.41
N VAL A 348 7.90 37.89 3.78
CA VAL A 348 7.51 36.58 3.21
C VAL A 348 7.49 36.62 1.67
N ARG A 349 6.99 37.70 1.07
CA ARG A 349 6.97 37.94 -0.38
C ARG A 349 8.35 37.97 -1.07
N GLN A 350 9.42 38.03 -0.33
CA GLN A 350 10.82 38.05 -0.84
C GLN A 350 11.53 36.70 -0.61
N LEU A 351 10.83 35.74 -0.06
CA LEU A 351 11.36 34.39 0.16
C LEU A 351 11.06 33.43 -1.01
N PHE A 352 10.36 33.91 -2.04
CA PHE A 352 9.93 33.18 -3.23
C PHE A 352 10.53 33.72 -4.51
#